data_bde88a5f27c977ed5bda0396839e21bd
#
_entry.id   bde88a5f27c977ed5bda0396839e21bd
#
_cell.length_a   1.000
_cell.length_b   1.000
_cell.length_c   1.000
_cell.angle_alpha   90.00
_cell.angle_beta   90.00
_cell.angle_gamma   90.00
#
_symmetry.space_group_name_H-M   'P 1'
#
loop_
_entity.id
_entity.type
_entity.pdbx_description
1 polymer ?
#
loop_
_entity_poly.entity_id
_entity_poly.type
_entity_poly.pdbx_seq_one_letter_code
_entity_poly.pdbx_strand_id
1 'polypeptide(L)'
;MDIKPFLKTLPNLPGVYRMINQAGEVIYVGKAKDLKKRVSSYFVKTIVSPRTKMMVGHIDHIEITVTHSETEALILENNMIKSHMPRYNVIFRDDKSYPYIVLTGEKYPRLAFHRGAQKKGNQYFGPFPNTNAVRESIQLLQKVFKLRTCENSVFKNRSRPCLQYQIHRCTAPCVDLIREDEYKNDIKHASLFLEGKDSEVISQLTNQMNEAATSHAYEHAALYRDRIQSLRQVRTKQFVSDFSASDADIIACVEEAGEYCLNLVMIRAGRHLGDKSFFPKNATDVETQDVIETFIAQYYTNQTIPKLIVTQEHVNQSLMSEFFKLNYDIEVKVINKAIGDKRVWLTMAQKNAQIALKQKLMQSESQENRVEALKAIFNLSDSFSRIECFDISHTMGEGTVASCVVFDKGNLQNKEYRRFNIEDITPGDDYAAMREVLMRRYKKIATGEGVKPDLIFIDGGKGQLNIAIEVIQELGLSDIMLVGIAKGEGRKPGLEQLFLEGKTDPIIVKKDNVGFHLIQQIRDEAHRFAISGHRAKRAKKRITSSLEDIEGIGAQKRKNLLVYFGGIERIKNASIEEIIMVDGIN
;
A
#
# COMPACT_ATOMS: atom_id res chain seq x y z
N MET A 1 12.22 24.46 -33.41
CA MET A 1 12.91 23.50 -34.32
C MET A 1 12.10 23.34 -35.63
N ASP A 2 12.76 23.44 -36.80
CA ASP A 2 12.11 23.02 -38.05
C ASP A 2 12.19 21.49 -38.15
N ILE A 3 11.09 20.81 -37.77
CA ILE A 3 11.05 19.34 -37.65
C ILE A 3 10.85 18.62 -38.98
N LYS A 4 10.44 19.38 -40.04
CA LYS A 4 10.12 18.80 -41.35
C LYS A 4 11.28 18.06 -42.03
N PRO A 5 12.54 18.56 -41.99
CA PRO A 5 13.67 17.82 -42.53
C PRO A 5 13.92 16.50 -41.78
N PHE A 6 13.83 16.52 -40.45
CA PHE A 6 14.02 15.32 -39.59
C PHE A 6 12.95 14.24 -39.87
N LEU A 7 11.66 14.62 -40.02
CA LEU A 7 10.60 13.66 -40.34
C LEU A 7 10.82 12.91 -41.66
N LYS A 8 11.51 13.54 -42.63
CA LYS A 8 11.83 12.90 -43.91
C LYS A 8 12.91 11.83 -43.79
N THR A 9 13.83 11.96 -42.82
CA THR A 9 14.93 11.01 -42.61
C THR A 9 14.50 9.77 -41.80
N LEU A 10 13.31 9.77 -41.21
CA LEU A 10 12.83 8.65 -40.38
C LEU A 10 12.59 7.38 -41.21
N PRO A 11 13.05 6.21 -40.74
CA PRO A 11 12.82 4.93 -41.40
C PRO A 11 11.40 4.41 -41.17
N ASN A 12 10.90 3.63 -42.14
CA ASN A 12 9.66 2.87 -42.00
C ASN A 12 9.93 1.49 -41.36
N LEU A 13 10.55 1.50 -40.16
CA LEU A 13 10.96 0.32 -39.40
C LEU A 13 10.40 0.41 -37.97
N PRO A 14 10.28 -0.72 -37.28
CA PRO A 14 9.91 -0.72 -35.86
C PRO A 14 11.03 -0.13 -35.00
N GLY A 15 10.64 0.48 -33.88
CA GLY A 15 11.62 1.06 -32.96
C GLY A 15 11.00 1.90 -31.85
N VAL A 16 11.87 2.56 -31.10
CA VAL A 16 11.54 3.44 -29.99
C VAL A 16 12.00 4.85 -30.32
N TYR A 17 11.20 5.84 -29.99
CA TYR A 17 11.54 7.27 -30.09
C TYR A 17 11.45 7.93 -28.72
N ARG A 18 12.38 8.85 -28.47
CA ARG A 18 12.50 9.66 -27.25
C ARG A 18 12.30 11.12 -27.61
N MET A 19 11.42 11.81 -26.93
CA MET A 19 11.22 13.24 -27.05
C MET A 19 11.95 13.93 -25.90
N ILE A 20 12.83 14.85 -26.21
CA ILE A 20 13.74 15.49 -25.27
C ILE A 20 13.47 17.00 -25.26
N ASN A 21 13.44 17.61 -24.06
CA ASN A 21 13.24 19.04 -23.87
C ASN A 21 14.57 19.82 -23.97
N GLN A 22 14.50 21.16 -23.91
CA GLN A 22 15.69 22.04 -23.95
C GLN A 22 16.67 21.82 -22.79
N ALA A 23 16.23 21.23 -21.66
CA ALA A 23 17.08 20.89 -20.53
C ALA A 23 17.80 19.53 -20.71
N GLY A 24 17.60 18.83 -21.84
CA GLY A 24 18.15 17.51 -22.08
C GLY A 24 17.42 16.36 -21.37
N GLU A 25 16.22 16.62 -20.83
CA GLU A 25 15.43 15.60 -20.16
C GLU A 25 14.54 14.86 -21.13
N VAL A 26 14.47 13.53 -21.00
CA VAL A 26 13.51 12.70 -21.74
C VAL A 26 12.12 12.92 -21.16
N ILE A 27 11.25 13.59 -21.91
CA ILE A 27 9.88 13.92 -21.50
C ILE A 27 8.84 12.88 -21.94
N TYR A 28 9.14 12.12 -23.00
CA TYR A 28 8.28 11.05 -23.50
C TYR A 28 9.11 9.97 -24.21
N VAL A 29 8.70 8.72 -24.05
CA VAL A 29 9.24 7.56 -24.78
C VAL A 29 8.06 6.84 -25.43
N GLY A 30 8.17 6.42 -26.68
CA GLY A 30 7.12 5.68 -27.35
C GLY A 30 7.66 4.61 -28.30
N LYS A 31 6.95 3.48 -28.34
CA LYS A 31 7.17 2.44 -29.36
C LYS A 31 6.48 2.78 -30.67
N ALA A 32 7.00 2.27 -31.75
CA ALA A 32 6.38 2.34 -33.07
C ALA A 32 6.61 1.05 -33.84
N LYS A 33 5.58 0.58 -34.54
CA LYS A 33 5.71 -0.42 -35.60
C LYS A 33 6.34 0.18 -36.86
N ASP A 34 6.10 1.47 -37.08
CA ASP A 34 6.65 2.28 -38.16
C ASP A 34 6.98 3.67 -37.56
N LEU A 35 8.28 3.90 -37.31
CA LEU A 35 8.78 5.13 -36.69
C LEU A 35 8.35 6.38 -37.44
N LYS A 36 8.43 6.36 -38.78
CA LYS A 36 8.07 7.52 -39.59
C LYS A 36 6.60 7.88 -39.46
N LYS A 37 5.69 6.90 -39.58
CA LYS A 37 4.25 7.13 -39.43
C LYS A 37 3.91 7.62 -38.02
N ARG A 38 4.42 6.96 -37.01
CA ARG A 38 4.09 7.27 -35.60
C ARG A 38 4.61 8.62 -35.17
N VAL A 39 5.88 8.93 -35.43
CA VAL A 39 6.46 10.23 -35.06
C VAL A 39 5.80 11.37 -35.84
N SER A 40 5.56 11.18 -37.16
CA SER A 40 4.86 12.21 -37.97
C SER A 40 3.47 12.51 -37.46
N SER A 41 2.75 11.56 -36.87
CA SER A 41 1.39 11.76 -36.35
C SER A 41 1.27 12.83 -35.26
N TYR A 42 2.35 13.09 -34.52
CA TYR A 42 2.40 14.14 -33.50
C TYR A 42 2.49 15.58 -34.07
N PHE A 43 2.88 15.73 -35.35
CA PHE A 43 3.15 17.01 -35.99
C PHE A 43 2.13 17.36 -37.08
N VAL A 44 0.97 16.72 -37.08
CA VAL A 44 -0.14 17.03 -37.98
C VAL A 44 -0.84 18.31 -37.53
N LYS A 45 -1.37 19.12 -38.45
CA LYS A 45 -2.02 20.40 -38.13
C LYS A 45 -3.22 20.31 -37.19
N THR A 46 -3.88 19.14 -37.11
CA THR A 46 -5.03 18.86 -36.26
C THR A 46 -4.65 17.94 -35.08
N ILE A 47 -3.91 18.46 -34.12
CA ILE A 47 -3.69 17.75 -32.84
C ILE A 47 -4.96 17.97 -32.00
N VAL A 48 -5.72 16.90 -31.77
CA VAL A 48 -7.00 16.94 -31.03
C VAL A 48 -6.76 17.02 -29.51
N SER A 49 -5.70 16.37 -29.00
CA SER A 49 -5.42 16.30 -27.57
C SER A 49 -4.66 17.53 -27.05
N PRO A 50 -5.20 18.29 -26.07
CA PRO A 50 -4.50 19.40 -25.41
C PRO A 50 -3.16 18.98 -24.79
N ARG A 51 -3.10 17.78 -24.23
CA ARG A 51 -1.89 17.21 -23.62
C ARG A 51 -0.80 16.93 -24.66
N THR A 52 -1.16 16.31 -25.78
CA THR A 52 -0.22 16.07 -26.86
C THR A 52 0.31 17.39 -27.42
N LYS A 53 -0.55 18.40 -27.55
CA LYS A 53 -0.15 19.75 -27.98
C LYS A 53 0.85 20.39 -27.01
N MET A 54 0.62 20.25 -25.70
CA MET A 54 1.53 20.74 -24.65
C MET A 54 2.86 19.98 -24.71
N MET A 55 2.83 18.65 -24.80
CA MET A 55 4.03 17.81 -24.93
C MET A 55 4.86 18.21 -26.13
N VAL A 56 4.23 18.33 -27.31
CA VAL A 56 4.89 18.73 -28.55
C VAL A 56 5.54 20.12 -28.43
N GLY A 57 4.90 21.06 -27.71
CA GLY A 57 5.45 22.39 -27.44
C GLY A 57 6.72 22.40 -26.58
N HIS A 58 6.96 21.33 -25.81
CA HIS A 58 8.17 21.18 -24.97
C HIS A 58 9.31 20.41 -25.65
N ILE A 59 9.10 19.85 -26.85
CA ILE A 59 10.11 19.08 -27.56
C ILE A 59 11.17 20.03 -28.14
N ASP A 60 12.43 19.77 -27.80
CA ASP A 60 13.59 20.37 -28.46
C ASP A 60 14.05 19.49 -29.62
N HIS A 61 14.31 18.22 -29.37
CA HIS A 61 14.70 17.25 -30.40
C HIS A 61 14.14 15.84 -30.08
N ILE A 62 14.27 14.96 -31.10
CA ILE A 62 13.79 13.58 -31.03
C ILE A 62 14.93 12.66 -31.40
N GLU A 63 15.14 11.65 -30.57
CA GLU A 63 16.07 10.55 -30.83
C GLU A 63 15.29 9.28 -31.15
N ILE A 64 15.81 8.47 -32.06
CA ILE A 64 15.22 7.19 -32.43
C ILE A 64 16.21 6.04 -32.23
N THR A 65 15.66 4.88 -31.89
CA THR A 65 16.37 3.60 -31.86
C THR A 65 15.58 2.59 -32.66
N VAL A 66 16.15 2.09 -33.75
CA VAL A 66 15.53 1.05 -34.60
C VAL A 66 15.68 -0.31 -33.91
N THR A 67 14.64 -1.13 -33.97
CA THR A 67 14.62 -2.50 -33.45
C THR A 67 14.28 -3.48 -34.57
N HIS A 68 14.50 -4.78 -34.34
CA HIS A 68 14.18 -5.81 -35.33
C HIS A 68 12.68 -6.14 -35.36
N SER A 69 11.98 -5.96 -34.23
CA SER A 69 10.54 -6.24 -34.11
C SER A 69 9.81 -5.21 -33.25
N GLU A 70 8.48 -5.18 -33.37
CA GLU A 70 7.61 -4.36 -32.50
C GLU A 70 7.69 -4.81 -31.04
N THR A 71 7.92 -6.09 -30.79
CA THR A 71 8.08 -6.66 -29.45
C THR A 71 9.36 -6.21 -28.78
N GLU A 72 10.49 -6.17 -29.53
CA GLU A 72 11.73 -5.57 -29.04
C GLU A 72 11.54 -4.07 -28.73
N ALA A 73 10.81 -3.35 -29.58
CA ALA A 73 10.47 -1.95 -29.34
C ALA A 73 9.68 -1.79 -28.02
N LEU A 74 8.70 -2.65 -27.74
CA LEU A 74 7.94 -2.64 -26.50
C LEU A 74 8.82 -2.90 -25.26
N ILE A 75 9.73 -3.86 -25.33
CA ILE A 75 10.68 -4.17 -24.25
C ILE A 75 11.60 -2.97 -23.99
N LEU A 76 12.15 -2.40 -25.06
CA LEU A 76 13.05 -1.24 -24.98
C LEU A 76 12.33 0.00 -24.43
N GLU A 77 11.11 0.29 -24.90
CA GLU A 77 10.25 1.36 -24.38
C GLU A 77 10.05 1.20 -22.87
N ASN A 78 9.63 0.01 -22.41
CA ASN A 78 9.38 -0.26 -21.00
C ASN A 78 10.65 -0.04 -20.13
N ASN A 79 11.81 -0.47 -20.61
CA ASN A 79 13.09 -0.26 -19.93
C ASN A 79 13.46 1.23 -19.86
N MET A 80 13.26 1.98 -20.95
CA MET A 80 13.52 3.42 -21.00
C MET A 80 12.54 4.21 -20.11
N ILE A 81 11.25 3.85 -20.09
CA ILE A 81 10.27 4.46 -19.18
C ILE A 81 10.68 4.25 -17.72
N LYS A 82 11.17 3.07 -17.35
CA LYS A 82 11.64 2.80 -15.99
C LYS A 82 12.88 3.59 -15.60
N SER A 83 13.84 3.72 -16.53
CA SER A 83 15.10 4.42 -16.26
C SER A 83 14.92 5.94 -16.20
N HIS A 84 14.12 6.52 -17.09
CA HIS A 84 13.96 7.97 -17.24
C HIS A 84 12.73 8.54 -16.52
N MET A 85 11.72 7.69 -16.19
CA MET A 85 10.45 8.11 -15.57
C MET A 85 9.82 9.34 -16.28
N PRO A 86 9.60 9.32 -17.60
CA PRO A 86 9.26 10.50 -18.37
C PRO A 86 7.91 11.09 -17.94
N ARG A 87 7.82 12.42 -17.94
CA ARG A 87 6.65 13.15 -17.44
C ARG A 87 5.35 12.85 -18.19
N TYR A 88 5.44 12.54 -19.47
CA TYR A 88 4.28 12.32 -20.35
C TYR A 88 3.96 10.85 -20.63
N ASN A 89 4.68 9.89 -20.06
CA ASN A 89 4.33 8.49 -20.19
C ASN A 89 3.29 8.03 -19.18
N VAL A 90 2.52 7.02 -19.57
CA VAL A 90 1.63 6.29 -18.65
C VAL A 90 2.49 5.50 -17.67
N ILE A 91 2.27 5.70 -16.37
CA ILE A 91 3.05 5.06 -15.32
C ILE A 91 2.09 4.42 -14.32
N PHE A 92 2.29 3.12 -14.09
CA PHE A 92 1.67 2.39 -13.00
C PHE A 92 2.64 2.30 -11.82
N ARG A 93 2.25 2.85 -10.67
CA ARG A 93 3.03 2.75 -9.44
C ARG A 93 2.41 1.70 -8.53
N ASP A 94 3.09 0.57 -8.38
CA ASP A 94 2.77 -0.45 -7.38
C ASP A 94 4.04 -0.78 -6.58
N ASP A 95 4.38 0.12 -5.66
CA ASP A 95 5.57 0.00 -4.79
C ASP A 95 5.34 -1.01 -3.65
N LYS A 96 4.14 -1.59 -3.52
CA LYS A 96 3.79 -2.47 -2.42
C LYS A 96 3.91 -3.94 -2.83
N SER A 97 4.72 -4.70 -2.11
CA SER A 97 4.73 -6.15 -2.24
C SER A 97 3.36 -6.75 -1.93
N TYR A 98 2.98 -7.77 -2.69
CA TYR A 98 1.72 -8.48 -2.48
C TYR A 98 1.74 -9.27 -1.17
N PRO A 99 0.60 -9.40 -0.50
CA PRO A 99 0.48 -10.26 0.67
C PRO A 99 0.34 -11.73 0.29
N TYR A 100 0.80 -12.60 1.19
CA TYR A 100 0.74 -14.06 1.12
C TYR A 100 0.14 -14.62 2.40
N ILE A 101 -0.43 -15.82 2.31
CA ILE A 101 -0.63 -16.69 3.47
C ILE A 101 0.66 -17.47 3.64
N VAL A 102 1.25 -17.44 4.83
CA VAL A 102 2.39 -18.26 5.19
C VAL A 102 1.96 -19.39 6.12
N LEU A 103 2.37 -20.60 5.79
CA LEU A 103 2.38 -21.74 6.68
C LEU A 103 3.81 -21.90 7.20
N THR A 104 4.01 -21.73 8.50
CA THR A 104 5.35 -21.71 9.11
C THR A 104 5.93 -23.11 9.21
N GLY A 105 7.28 -23.23 9.07
CA GLY A 105 8.00 -24.52 9.08
C GLY A 105 8.31 -25.09 10.47
N GLU A 106 7.47 -24.85 11.46
CA GLU A 106 7.67 -25.27 12.86
C GLU A 106 7.05 -26.65 13.12
N LYS A 107 7.32 -27.24 14.29
CA LYS A 107 6.75 -28.53 14.71
C LYS A 107 5.21 -28.52 14.61
N TYR A 108 4.58 -27.45 15.10
CA TYR A 108 3.17 -27.17 14.92
C TYR A 108 3.02 -25.92 14.04
N PRO A 109 2.94 -26.05 12.71
CA PRO A 109 2.82 -24.91 11.79
C PRO A 109 1.62 -24.02 12.09
N ARG A 110 1.76 -22.72 11.82
CA ARG A 110 0.66 -21.77 11.93
C ARG A 110 0.38 -21.07 10.61
N LEU A 111 -0.87 -20.69 10.41
CA LEU A 111 -1.24 -19.79 9.34
C LEU A 111 -1.03 -18.34 9.79
N ALA A 112 -0.35 -17.55 8.98
CA ALA A 112 -0.13 -16.14 9.25
C ALA A 112 -0.13 -15.31 7.95
N PHE A 113 -0.37 -14.02 8.14
CA PHE A 113 -0.18 -13.02 7.09
C PHE A 113 1.32 -12.76 6.88
N HIS A 114 1.74 -12.72 5.62
CA HIS A 114 3.10 -12.36 5.26
C HIS A 114 3.14 -11.32 4.14
N ARG A 115 4.10 -10.42 4.20
CA ARG A 115 4.41 -9.47 3.15
C ARG A 115 5.92 -9.21 3.14
N GLY A 116 6.53 -9.15 1.96
CA GLY A 116 7.96 -8.93 1.78
C GLY A 116 8.72 -10.20 1.43
N ALA A 117 10.03 -10.25 1.73
CA ALA A 117 10.91 -11.36 1.37
C ALA A 117 10.48 -12.68 2.04
N GLN A 118 10.46 -13.75 1.27
CA GLN A 118 10.10 -15.08 1.73
C GLN A 118 11.26 -15.72 2.49
N LYS A 119 10.96 -16.37 3.62
CA LYS A 119 11.96 -17.07 4.44
C LYS A 119 12.02 -18.54 4.08
N LYS A 120 13.23 -19.11 3.99
CA LYS A 120 13.43 -20.56 3.79
C LYS A 120 12.77 -21.36 4.91
N GLY A 121 12.20 -22.52 4.56
CA GLY A 121 11.52 -23.43 5.51
C GLY A 121 10.05 -23.14 5.76
N ASN A 122 9.49 -22.07 5.22
CA ASN A 122 8.05 -21.78 5.24
C ASN A 122 7.43 -22.04 3.87
N GLN A 123 6.14 -22.38 3.85
CA GLN A 123 5.35 -22.51 2.62
C GLN A 123 4.50 -21.25 2.44
N TYR A 124 4.47 -20.71 1.22
CA TYR A 124 3.75 -19.47 0.89
C TYR A 124 2.69 -19.74 -0.16
N PHE A 125 1.50 -19.20 0.08
CA PHE A 125 0.36 -19.29 -0.84
C PHE A 125 -0.06 -17.88 -1.26
N GLY A 126 -0.29 -17.68 -2.54
CA GLY A 126 -0.61 -16.39 -3.15
C GLY A 126 0.18 -16.17 -4.43
N PRO A 127 0.36 -14.94 -4.91
CA PRO A 127 0.03 -13.67 -4.23
C PRO A 127 -1.47 -13.41 -4.13
N PHE A 128 -1.89 -12.70 -3.08
CA PHE A 128 -3.25 -12.19 -2.93
C PHE A 128 -3.31 -10.71 -3.34
N PRO A 129 -4.42 -10.25 -3.94
CA PRO A 129 -4.52 -8.88 -4.42
C PRO A 129 -4.54 -7.84 -3.29
N ASN A 130 -5.07 -8.20 -2.11
CA ASN A 130 -5.16 -7.28 -0.99
C ASN A 130 -5.10 -8.01 0.38
N THR A 131 -4.92 -7.23 1.44
CA THR A 131 -4.79 -7.74 2.82
C THR A 131 -6.08 -8.37 3.34
N ASN A 132 -7.24 -7.89 2.92
CA ASN A 132 -8.53 -8.41 3.38
C ASN A 132 -8.76 -9.83 2.86
N ALA A 133 -8.43 -10.09 1.58
CA ALA A 133 -8.52 -11.42 0.98
C ALA A 133 -7.68 -12.45 1.76
N VAL A 134 -6.46 -12.08 2.20
CA VAL A 134 -5.64 -12.96 3.04
C VAL A 134 -6.28 -13.22 4.40
N ARG A 135 -6.81 -12.18 5.06
CA ARG A 135 -7.45 -12.33 6.38
C ARG A 135 -8.70 -13.21 6.32
N GLU A 136 -9.54 -13.00 5.31
CA GLU A 136 -10.74 -13.81 5.07
C GLU A 136 -10.38 -15.28 4.82
N SER A 137 -9.36 -15.53 3.99
CA SER A 137 -8.86 -16.89 3.73
C SER A 137 -8.31 -17.55 5.00
N ILE A 138 -7.52 -16.84 5.82
CA ILE A 138 -7.02 -17.37 7.11
C ILE A 138 -8.18 -17.68 8.06
N GLN A 139 -9.16 -16.80 8.18
CA GLN A 139 -10.33 -17.02 9.05
C GLN A 139 -11.14 -18.24 8.60
N LEU A 140 -11.29 -18.41 7.31
CA LEU A 140 -11.97 -19.57 6.72
C LEU A 140 -11.24 -20.88 7.05
N LEU A 141 -9.92 -20.93 6.76
CA LEU A 141 -9.08 -22.11 7.04
C LEU A 141 -9.05 -22.44 8.53
N GLN A 142 -8.99 -21.43 9.41
CA GLN A 142 -9.07 -21.61 10.84
C GLN A 142 -10.42 -22.21 11.29
N LYS A 143 -11.52 -21.84 10.62
CA LYS A 143 -12.83 -22.41 10.91
C LYS A 143 -12.94 -23.88 10.47
N VAL A 144 -12.37 -24.23 9.32
CA VAL A 144 -12.48 -25.57 8.72
C VAL A 144 -11.48 -26.53 9.33
N PHE A 145 -10.19 -26.17 9.36
CA PHE A 145 -9.08 -27.06 9.77
C PHE A 145 -8.59 -26.82 11.20
N LYS A 146 -9.13 -25.83 11.91
CA LYS A 146 -8.85 -25.50 13.32
C LYS A 146 -7.36 -25.33 13.66
N LEU A 147 -6.60 -24.80 12.71
CA LEU A 147 -5.17 -24.58 12.87
C LEU A 147 -4.87 -23.39 13.78
N ARG A 148 -3.76 -23.47 14.52
CA ARG A 148 -3.32 -22.35 15.36
C ARG A 148 -2.92 -21.13 14.54
N THR A 149 -3.18 -19.94 15.07
CA THR A 149 -2.75 -18.64 14.53
C THR A 149 -1.85 -17.87 15.49
N CYS A 150 -1.72 -18.34 16.74
CA CYS A 150 -0.93 -17.66 17.76
C CYS A 150 0.58 -17.71 17.46
N GLU A 151 1.30 -16.69 17.90
CA GLU A 151 2.75 -16.61 17.79
C GLU A 151 3.46 -17.59 18.72
N ASN A 152 4.72 -17.92 18.40
CA ASN A 152 5.48 -18.92 19.12
C ASN A 152 5.73 -18.56 20.59
N SER A 153 5.92 -17.27 20.88
CA SER A 153 6.02 -16.78 22.26
C SER A 153 4.77 -17.08 23.07
N VAL A 154 3.59 -16.87 22.45
CA VAL A 154 2.30 -17.19 23.08
C VAL A 154 2.09 -18.70 23.17
N PHE A 155 2.46 -19.46 22.13
CA PHE A 155 2.31 -20.90 22.07
C PHE A 155 3.10 -21.61 23.17
N LYS A 156 4.38 -21.27 23.33
CA LYS A 156 5.28 -21.91 24.30
C LYS A 156 4.95 -21.60 25.78
N ASN A 157 4.28 -20.47 26.02
CA ASN A 157 3.97 -19.99 27.37
C ASN A 157 2.55 -20.30 27.84
N ARG A 158 1.82 -21.17 27.12
CA ARG A 158 0.45 -21.56 27.48
C ARG A 158 0.44 -22.74 28.43
N SER A 159 -0.34 -22.59 29.53
CA SER A 159 -0.62 -23.64 30.49
C SER A 159 -2.07 -24.15 30.45
N ARG A 160 -2.93 -23.46 29.70
CA ARG A 160 -4.35 -23.80 29.52
C ARG A 160 -4.85 -23.44 28.10
N PRO A 161 -5.89 -24.12 27.58
CA PRO A 161 -6.50 -23.78 26.31
C PRO A 161 -6.97 -22.33 26.27
N CYS A 162 -6.86 -21.68 25.11
CA CYS A 162 -7.31 -20.31 24.91
C CYS A 162 -8.73 -20.28 24.35
N LEU A 163 -9.31 -19.06 24.24
CA LEU A 163 -10.64 -18.84 23.68
C LEU A 163 -10.82 -19.48 22.29
N GLN A 164 -9.75 -19.51 21.45
CA GLN A 164 -9.84 -20.13 20.11
C GLN A 164 -10.17 -21.63 20.17
N TYR A 165 -9.72 -22.34 21.19
CA TYR A 165 -10.13 -23.71 21.44
C TYR A 165 -11.59 -23.80 21.89
N GLN A 166 -11.99 -22.95 22.83
CA GLN A 166 -13.37 -22.95 23.37
C GLN A 166 -14.42 -22.66 22.27
N ILE A 167 -14.09 -21.79 21.30
CA ILE A 167 -14.97 -21.48 20.14
C ILE A 167 -14.70 -22.39 18.93
N HIS A 168 -14.04 -23.52 19.14
CA HIS A 168 -13.76 -24.57 18.12
C HIS A 168 -13.02 -24.08 16.87
N ARG A 169 -12.12 -23.10 17.03
CA ARG A 169 -11.28 -22.57 15.94
C ARG A 169 -9.80 -22.97 16.03
N CYS A 170 -9.42 -23.74 17.06
CA CYS A 170 -8.07 -24.27 17.25
C CYS A 170 -8.17 -25.58 18.01
N THR A 171 -7.32 -26.54 17.68
CA THR A 171 -7.23 -27.85 18.36
C THR A 171 -6.35 -27.82 19.62
N ALA A 172 -5.84 -26.65 20.03
CA ALA A 172 -4.99 -26.42 21.20
C ALA A 172 -3.72 -27.30 21.29
N PRO A 173 -2.90 -27.37 20.24
CA PRO A 173 -1.64 -28.11 20.30
C PRO A 173 -0.63 -27.54 21.29
N CYS A 174 -0.86 -26.35 21.84
CA CYS A 174 -0.01 -25.72 22.86
C CYS A 174 -0.13 -26.35 24.25
N VAL A 175 -1.15 -27.16 24.48
CA VAL A 175 -1.42 -27.89 25.74
C VAL A 175 -1.73 -29.37 25.48
N ASP A 176 -1.20 -29.89 24.40
CA ASP A 176 -1.24 -31.30 23.97
C ASP A 176 -2.65 -31.92 23.86
N LEU A 177 -3.69 -31.11 23.54
CA LEU A 177 -5.05 -31.61 23.31
C LEU A 177 -5.27 -32.22 21.93
N ILE A 178 -4.26 -32.23 21.08
CA ILE A 178 -4.21 -32.93 19.78
C ILE A 178 -2.85 -33.59 19.61
N ARG A 179 -2.82 -34.78 19.03
CA ARG A 179 -1.58 -35.46 18.70
C ARG A 179 -0.88 -34.82 17.52
N GLU A 180 0.43 -34.96 17.45
CA GLU A 180 1.25 -34.32 16.40
C GLU A 180 0.89 -34.84 15.00
N ASP A 181 0.64 -36.14 14.87
CA ASP A 181 0.24 -36.78 13.59
C ASP A 181 -1.13 -36.29 13.09
N GLU A 182 -2.10 -36.13 13.99
CA GLU A 182 -3.42 -35.58 13.65
C GLU A 182 -3.32 -34.12 13.21
N TYR A 183 -2.52 -33.31 13.92
CA TYR A 183 -2.29 -31.92 13.54
C TYR A 183 -1.58 -31.79 12.19
N LYS A 184 -0.59 -32.66 11.91
CA LYS A 184 0.06 -32.72 10.59
C LYS A 184 -0.90 -33.08 9.46
N ASN A 185 -1.88 -33.94 9.73
CA ASN A 185 -2.91 -34.27 8.75
C ASN A 185 -3.83 -33.07 8.46
N ASP A 186 -4.24 -32.31 9.48
CA ASP A 186 -4.99 -31.06 9.30
C ASP A 186 -4.18 -30.02 8.49
N ILE A 187 -2.87 -29.91 8.72
CA ILE A 187 -1.94 -29.08 7.94
C ILE A 187 -1.92 -29.52 6.47
N LYS A 188 -1.81 -30.82 6.21
CA LYS A 188 -1.81 -31.38 4.84
C LYS A 188 -3.09 -31.03 4.10
N HIS A 189 -4.25 -31.21 4.73
CA HIS A 189 -5.53 -30.85 4.16
C HIS A 189 -5.66 -29.35 3.88
N ALA A 190 -5.17 -28.49 4.79
CA ALA A 190 -5.16 -27.05 4.58
C ALA A 190 -4.24 -26.63 3.43
N SER A 191 -3.08 -27.26 3.29
CA SER A 191 -2.15 -27.02 2.17
C SER A 191 -2.78 -27.45 0.83
N LEU A 192 -3.33 -28.64 0.74
CA LEU A 192 -4.03 -29.12 -0.45
C LEU A 192 -5.20 -28.20 -0.84
N PHE A 193 -5.93 -27.73 0.16
CA PHE A 193 -6.99 -26.75 -0.07
C PHE A 193 -6.43 -25.43 -0.63
N LEU A 194 -5.36 -24.87 -0.08
CA LEU A 194 -4.72 -23.65 -0.58
C LEU A 194 -4.12 -23.84 -2.00
N GLU A 195 -3.72 -25.06 -2.34
CA GLU A 195 -3.27 -25.45 -3.69
C GLU A 195 -4.41 -25.68 -4.69
N GLY A 196 -5.69 -25.54 -4.27
CA GLY A 196 -6.85 -25.75 -5.13
C GLY A 196 -7.26 -27.21 -5.33
N LYS A 197 -6.70 -28.16 -4.57
CA LYS A 197 -7.00 -29.60 -4.65
C LYS A 197 -8.18 -29.97 -3.74
N ASP A 198 -9.29 -29.24 -3.86
CA ASP A 198 -10.46 -29.41 -2.99
C ASP A 198 -11.12 -30.77 -3.08
N SER A 199 -11.18 -31.31 -4.29
CA SER A 199 -11.77 -32.62 -4.55
C SER A 199 -11.00 -33.73 -3.84
N GLU A 200 -9.66 -33.62 -3.79
CA GLU A 200 -8.80 -34.54 -3.09
C GLU A 200 -9.02 -34.49 -1.58
N VAL A 201 -9.09 -33.28 -1.02
CA VAL A 201 -9.38 -33.08 0.41
C VAL A 201 -10.75 -33.64 0.80
N ILE A 202 -11.78 -33.36 -0.01
CA ILE A 202 -13.13 -33.89 0.23
C ILE A 202 -13.15 -35.42 0.13
N SER A 203 -12.44 -36.02 -0.82
CA SER A 203 -12.34 -37.48 -0.95
C SER A 203 -11.65 -38.10 0.28
N GLN A 204 -10.51 -37.55 0.72
CA GLN A 204 -9.80 -38.04 1.90
C GLN A 204 -10.65 -37.92 3.17
N LEU A 205 -11.33 -36.79 3.38
CA LEU A 205 -12.24 -36.59 4.52
C LEU A 205 -13.46 -37.52 4.46
N THR A 206 -13.98 -37.86 3.25
CA THR A 206 -15.08 -38.80 3.06
C THR A 206 -14.66 -40.21 3.45
N ASN A 207 -13.46 -40.62 3.08
CA ASN A 207 -12.92 -41.93 3.47
C ASN A 207 -12.76 -42.02 5.00
N GLN A 208 -12.17 -40.99 5.63
CA GLN A 208 -12.04 -40.91 7.10
C GLN A 208 -13.40 -40.91 7.82
N MET A 209 -14.40 -40.22 7.26
CA MET A 209 -15.78 -40.27 7.76
C MET A 209 -16.36 -41.69 7.74
N ASN A 210 -16.19 -42.41 6.62
CA ASN A 210 -16.70 -43.74 6.46
C ASN A 210 -15.98 -44.75 7.38
N GLU A 211 -14.64 -44.65 7.51
CA GLU A 211 -13.85 -45.47 8.44
C GLU A 211 -14.27 -45.24 9.89
N ALA A 212 -14.46 -43.98 10.30
CA ALA A 212 -14.96 -43.65 11.63
C ALA A 212 -16.38 -44.17 11.88
N ALA A 213 -17.24 -44.12 10.87
CA ALA A 213 -18.60 -44.71 10.97
C ALA A 213 -18.57 -46.22 11.09
N THR A 214 -17.71 -46.91 10.32
CA THR A 214 -17.55 -48.36 10.38
C THR A 214 -16.98 -48.85 11.71
N SER A 215 -16.10 -48.03 12.33
CA SER A 215 -15.54 -48.31 13.66
C SER A 215 -16.43 -47.84 14.81
N HIS A 216 -17.67 -47.42 14.54
CA HIS A 216 -18.66 -46.89 15.49
C HIS A 216 -18.22 -45.59 16.21
N ALA A 217 -17.21 -44.90 15.70
CA ALA A 217 -16.74 -43.60 16.23
C ALA A 217 -17.59 -42.46 15.63
N TYR A 218 -18.88 -42.41 15.96
CA TYR A 218 -19.87 -41.53 15.33
C TYR A 218 -19.58 -40.03 15.56
N GLU A 219 -18.97 -39.67 16.68
CA GLU A 219 -18.58 -38.27 16.94
C GLU A 219 -17.50 -37.81 15.95
N HIS A 220 -16.50 -38.65 15.69
CA HIS A 220 -15.47 -38.40 14.67
C HIS A 220 -16.06 -38.34 13.26
N ALA A 221 -16.98 -39.26 12.93
CA ALA A 221 -17.67 -39.24 11.65
C ALA A 221 -18.47 -37.93 11.46
N ALA A 222 -19.14 -37.45 12.51
CA ALA A 222 -19.86 -36.18 12.48
C ALA A 222 -18.92 -34.97 12.27
N LEU A 223 -17.74 -34.97 12.91
CA LEU A 223 -16.73 -33.92 12.69
C LEU A 223 -16.23 -33.87 11.23
N TYR A 224 -15.97 -35.01 10.62
CA TYR A 224 -15.57 -35.07 9.20
C TYR A 224 -16.71 -34.64 8.27
N ARG A 225 -17.97 -35.06 8.53
CA ARG A 225 -19.15 -34.60 7.79
C ARG A 225 -19.28 -33.07 7.82
N ASP A 226 -19.15 -32.46 8.98
CA ASP A 226 -19.30 -31.02 9.16
C ASP A 226 -18.15 -30.25 8.48
N ARG A 227 -16.93 -30.79 8.48
CA ARG A 227 -15.79 -30.26 7.70
C ARG A 227 -16.07 -30.33 6.19
N ILE A 228 -16.56 -31.45 5.68
CA ILE A 228 -16.94 -31.63 4.26
C ILE A 228 -18.03 -30.64 3.88
N GLN A 229 -19.06 -30.48 4.71
CA GLN A 229 -20.14 -29.52 4.48
C GLN A 229 -19.61 -28.09 4.43
N SER A 230 -18.72 -27.70 5.36
CA SER A 230 -18.07 -26.40 5.37
C SER A 230 -17.27 -26.15 4.10
N LEU A 231 -16.47 -27.13 3.65
CA LEU A 231 -15.70 -27.04 2.39
C LEU A 231 -16.61 -26.89 1.16
N ARG A 232 -17.71 -27.66 1.11
CA ARG A 232 -18.71 -27.55 0.02
C ARG A 232 -19.39 -26.17 0.00
N GLN A 233 -19.76 -25.61 1.16
CA GLN A 233 -20.33 -24.28 1.23
C GLN A 233 -19.37 -23.20 0.75
N VAL A 234 -18.07 -23.33 1.06
CA VAL A 234 -17.03 -22.43 0.55
C VAL A 234 -16.92 -22.52 -0.96
N ARG A 235 -16.90 -23.74 -1.50
CA ARG A 235 -16.88 -23.99 -2.92
C ARG A 235 -18.09 -23.39 -3.64
N THR A 236 -19.28 -23.46 -3.06
CA THR A 236 -20.52 -22.89 -3.64
C THR A 236 -20.55 -21.36 -3.60
N LYS A 237 -19.94 -20.73 -2.59
CA LYS A 237 -19.83 -19.28 -2.49
C LYS A 237 -18.74 -18.66 -3.36
N GLN A 238 -17.67 -19.40 -3.62
CA GLN A 238 -16.71 -19.03 -4.64
C GLN A 238 -17.29 -19.47 -5.98
N PHE A 239 -17.55 -18.53 -6.88
CA PHE A 239 -18.01 -18.81 -8.25
C PHE A 239 -16.99 -19.77 -8.89
N VAL A 240 -17.28 -21.07 -8.82
CA VAL A 240 -16.43 -22.10 -9.39
C VAL A 240 -16.71 -22.10 -10.88
N SER A 241 -15.92 -21.39 -11.62
CA SER A 241 -15.77 -21.62 -13.05
C SER A 241 -15.02 -22.95 -13.25
N ASP A 242 -15.37 -23.69 -14.28
CA ASP A 242 -14.58 -24.84 -14.82
C ASP A 242 -13.22 -24.39 -15.41
N PHE A 243 -12.57 -23.40 -14.77
CA PHE A 243 -11.17 -23.12 -14.98
C PHE A 243 -10.41 -24.33 -14.41
N SER A 244 -10.25 -25.33 -15.26
CA SER A 244 -9.42 -26.49 -14.96
C SER A 244 -8.09 -26.05 -14.34
N ALA A 245 -8.02 -26.01 -13.02
CA ALA A 245 -6.82 -25.86 -12.17
C ALA A 245 -5.71 -24.89 -12.65
N SER A 246 -5.98 -23.98 -13.60
CA SER A 246 -4.98 -23.09 -14.18
C SER A 246 -5.02 -21.70 -13.56
N ASP A 247 -3.83 -21.12 -13.37
CA ASP A 247 -3.66 -19.74 -12.95
C ASP A 247 -4.02 -18.78 -14.08
N ALA A 248 -4.86 -17.79 -13.81
CA ALA A 248 -5.26 -16.78 -14.76
C ALA A 248 -5.36 -15.39 -14.12
N ASP A 249 -5.03 -14.36 -14.90
CA ASP A 249 -5.29 -12.98 -14.57
C ASP A 249 -6.26 -12.37 -15.60
N ILE A 250 -7.28 -11.66 -15.10
CA ILE A 250 -8.28 -11.01 -15.92
C ILE A 250 -8.16 -9.51 -15.75
N ILE A 251 -7.92 -8.83 -16.84
CA ILE A 251 -7.56 -7.40 -16.86
C ILE A 251 -8.61 -6.64 -17.66
N ALA A 252 -9.25 -5.68 -17.02
CA ALA A 252 -10.19 -4.76 -17.66
C ALA A 252 -9.81 -3.32 -17.34
N CYS A 253 -9.97 -2.44 -18.31
CA CYS A 253 -9.75 -1.01 -18.16
C CYS A 253 -11.01 -0.24 -18.60
N VAL A 254 -11.37 0.79 -17.84
CA VAL A 254 -12.45 1.71 -18.15
C VAL A 254 -11.95 3.14 -18.08
N GLU A 255 -12.57 4.01 -18.85
CA GLU A 255 -12.29 5.44 -18.89
C GLU A 255 -13.59 6.20 -18.62
N GLU A 256 -13.53 7.24 -17.80
CA GLU A 256 -14.61 8.20 -17.57
C GLU A 256 -14.01 9.56 -17.22
N ALA A 257 -14.45 10.61 -17.89
CA ALA A 257 -13.98 12.00 -17.69
C ALA A 257 -12.45 12.19 -17.80
N GLY A 258 -11.77 11.45 -18.68
CA GLY A 258 -10.32 11.50 -18.87
C GLY A 258 -9.49 10.79 -17.79
N GLU A 259 -10.15 10.15 -16.84
CA GLU A 259 -9.53 9.31 -15.82
C GLU A 259 -9.71 7.82 -16.15
N TYR A 260 -8.70 7.02 -15.81
CA TYR A 260 -8.67 5.59 -16.11
C TYR A 260 -8.64 4.77 -14.85
N CYS A 261 -9.34 3.64 -14.87
CA CYS A 261 -9.21 2.59 -13.86
C CYS A 261 -9.03 1.24 -14.53
N LEU A 262 -7.95 0.55 -14.18
CA LEU A 262 -7.71 -0.83 -14.56
C LEU A 262 -7.97 -1.73 -13.36
N ASN A 263 -8.80 -2.76 -13.54
CA ASN A 263 -9.06 -3.77 -12.52
C ASN A 263 -8.43 -5.10 -12.94
N LEU A 264 -7.64 -5.66 -12.03
CA LEU A 264 -6.97 -6.96 -12.16
C LEU A 264 -7.65 -7.95 -11.22
N VAL A 265 -8.28 -8.98 -11.77
CA VAL A 265 -8.86 -10.11 -11.04
C VAL A 265 -7.87 -11.27 -11.09
N MET A 266 -7.51 -11.81 -9.94
CA MET A 266 -6.54 -12.89 -9.81
C MET A 266 -7.23 -14.21 -9.56
N ILE A 267 -6.99 -15.19 -10.43
CA ILE A 267 -7.41 -16.58 -10.28
C ILE A 267 -6.17 -17.44 -10.10
N ARG A 268 -6.09 -18.21 -9.02
CA ARG A 268 -5.01 -19.15 -8.74
C ARG A 268 -5.59 -20.48 -8.32
N ALA A 269 -5.07 -21.55 -8.94
CA ALA A 269 -5.58 -22.90 -8.76
C ALA A 269 -7.12 -23.00 -8.95
N GLY A 270 -7.65 -22.29 -9.96
CA GLY A 270 -9.08 -22.22 -10.24
C GLY A 270 -9.93 -21.40 -9.27
N ARG A 271 -9.32 -20.69 -8.31
CA ARG A 271 -10.02 -19.86 -7.31
C ARG A 271 -9.83 -18.39 -7.53
N HIS A 272 -10.90 -17.64 -7.37
CA HIS A 272 -10.85 -16.19 -7.31
C HIS A 272 -10.21 -15.74 -5.99
N LEU A 273 -8.99 -15.21 -6.04
CA LEU A 273 -8.29 -14.70 -4.86
C LEU A 273 -8.69 -13.27 -4.51
N GLY A 274 -9.44 -12.61 -5.37
CA GLY A 274 -9.86 -11.22 -5.23
C GLY A 274 -9.42 -10.38 -6.42
N ASP A 275 -9.64 -9.08 -6.32
CA ASP A 275 -9.30 -8.11 -7.34
C ASP A 275 -8.53 -6.91 -6.78
N LYS A 276 -7.91 -6.15 -7.68
CA LYS A 276 -7.21 -4.92 -7.35
C LYS A 276 -7.40 -3.90 -8.46
N SER A 277 -7.79 -2.69 -8.07
CA SER A 277 -7.90 -1.56 -8.98
C SER A 277 -6.62 -0.72 -9.00
N PHE A 278 -6.23 -0.29 -10.20
CA PHE A 278 -5.08 0.56 -10.46
C PHE A 278 -5.53 1.81 -11.20
N PHE A 279 -4.96 2.94 -10.81
CA PHE A 279 -5.21 4.23 -11.43
C PHE A 279 -3.90 4.73 -12.04
N PRO A 280 -3.75 4.63 -13.37
CA PRO A 280 -2.54 5.08 -14.04
C PRO A 280 -2.36 6.59 -13.89
N LYS A 281 -1.13 7.04 -13.83
CA LYS A 281 -0.80 8.45 -13.96
C LYS A 281 -0.52 8.78 -15.41
N ASN A 282 -0.85 10.01 -15.81
CA ASN A 282 -0.58 10.51 -17.15
C ASN A 282 -1.24 9.68 -18.28
N ALA A 283 -2.45 9.19 -18.07
CA ALA A 283 -3.17 8.39 -19.05
C ALA A 283 -4.22 9.19 -19.85
N THR A 284 -4.37 10.49 -19.60
CA THR A 284 -5.36 11.32 -20.29
C THR A 284 -5.18 11.26 -21.81
N ASP A 285 -6.26 11.05 -22.55
CA ASP A 285 -6.31 10.94 -24.02
C ASP A 285 -5.46 9.78 -24.60
N VAL A 286 -5.28 8.69 -23.84
CA VAL A 286 -4.61 7.47 -24.29
C VAL A 286 -5.66 6.39 -24.58
N GLU A 287 -5.50 5.63 -25.65
CA GLU A 287 -6.42 4.52 -25.95
C GLU A 287 -6.38 3.46 -24.83
N THR A 288 -7.54 2.91 -24.47
CA THR A 288 -7.66 1.88 -23.42
C THR A 288 -6.77 0.66 -23.68
N GLN A 289 -6.57 0.34 -24.96
CA GLN A 289 -5.65 -0.71 -25.40
C GLN A 289 -4.22 -0.43 -24.96
N ASP A 290 -3.71 0.78 -25.23
CA ASP A 290 -2.34 1.17 -24.88
C ASP A 290 -2.14 1.20 -23.37
N VAL A 291 -3.18 1.56 -22.61
CA VAL A 291 -3.16 1.51 -21.14
C VAL A 291 -3.02 0.08 -20.64
N ILE A 292 -3.76 -0.89 -21.20
CA ILE A 292 -3.68 -2.30 -20.81
C ILE A 292 -2.33 -2.91 -21.21
N GLU A 293 -1.85 -2.68 -22.44
CA GLU A 293 -0.57 -3.17 -22.92
C GLU A 293 0.60 -2.63 -22.06
N THR A 294 0.55 -1.33 -21.74
CA THR A 294 1.51 -0.70 -20.84
C THR A 294 1.45 -1.30 -19.42
N PHE A 295 0.24 -1.55 -18.92
CA PHE A 295 0.08 -2.21 -17.62
C PHE A 295 0.72 -3.60 -17.61
N ILE A 296 0.43 -4.43 -18.60
CA ILE A 296 0.99 -5.79 -18.71
C ILE A 296 2.53 -5.72 -18.71
N ALA A 297 3.10 -4.83 -19.54
CA ALA A 297 4.55 -4.69 -19.64
C ALA A 297 5.22 -4.22 -18.34
N GLN A 298 4.58 -3.31 -17.59
CA GLN A 298 5.12 -2.78 -16.33
C GLN A 298 4.88 -3.71 -15.14
N TYR A 299 3.67 -4.28 -15.05
CA TYR A 299 3.21 -5.06 -13.90
C TYR A 299 3.98 -6.37 -13.71
N TYR A 300 4.09 -7.16 -14.77
CA TYR A 300 4.72 -8.50 -14.68
C TYR A 300 6.24 -8.48 -14.58
N THR A 301 6.86 -7.31 -14.56
CA THR A 301 8.32 -7.22 -14.32
C THR A 301 8.73 -7.74 -12.95
N ASN A 302 7.88 -7.56 -11.94
CA ASN A 302 8.16 -7.93 -10.54
C ASN A 302 7.08 -8.83 -9.94
N GLN A 303 6.19 -9.39 -10.78
CA GLN A 303 5.06 -10.21 -10.33
C GLN A 303 5.10 -11.60 -10.96
N THR A 304 4.45 -12.56 -10.30
CA THR A 304 4.30 -13.92 -10.83
C THR A 304 3.43 -13.90 -12.08
N ILE A 305 3.94 -14.43 -13.17
CA ILE A 305 3.27 -14.47 -14.46
C ILE A 305 2.34 -15.68 -14.51
N PRO A 306 1.01 -15.53 -14.74
CA PRO A 306 0.09 -16.65 -14.92
C PRO A 306 0.22 -17.27 -16.31
N LYS A 307 -0.25 -18.50 -16.48
CA LYS A 307 -0.29 -19.16 -17.80
C LYS A 307 -1.32 -18.56 -18.76
N LEU A 308 -2.32 -17.86 -18.22
CA LEU A 308 -3.43 -17.28 -18.97
C LEU A 308 -3.67 -15.83 -18.53
N ILE A 309 -3.76 -14.92 -19.50
CA ILE A 309 -4.23 -13.55 -19.31
C ILE A 309 -5.43 -13.32 -20.20
N VAL A 310 -6.53 -12.83 -19.61
CA VAL A 310 -7.77 -12.48 -20.32
C VAL A 310 -7.93 -10.96 -20.29
N THR A 311 -8.09 -10.36 -21.46
CA THR A 311 -8.20 -8.90 -21.62
C THR A 311 -9.42 -8.51 -22.45
N GLN A 312 -9.60 -7.22 -22.67
CA GLN A 312 -10.61 -6.67 -23.59
C GLN A 312 -10.22 -6.88 -25.07
N GLU A 313 -11.20 -6.77 -25.97
CA GLU A 313 -11.09 -7.16 -27.39
C GLU A 313 -9.99 -6.45 -28.18
N HIS A 314 -9.57 -5.26 -27.79
CA HIS A 314 -8.64 -4.45 -28.58
C HIS A 314 -7.15 -4.74 -28.34
N VAL A 315 -6.80 -5.57 -27.35
CA VAL A 315 -5.40 -5.89 -27.01
C VAL A 315 -4.77 -6.82 -28.03
N ASN A 316 -3.56 -6.48 -28.46
CA ASN A 316 -2.80 -7.30 -29.42
C ASN A 316 -2.25 -8.58 -28.76
N GLN A 317 -2.94 -9.70 -28.95
CA GLN A 317 -2.59 -11.00 -28.37
C GLN A 317 -1.20 -11.49 -28.76
N SER A 318 -0.85 -11.36 -30.04
CA SER A 318 0.43 -11.86 -30.56
C SER A 318 1.59 -11.09 -29.96
N LEU A 319 1.47 -9.76 -29.92
CA LEU A 319 2.49 -8.89 -29.33
C LEU A 319 2.72 -9.19 -27.85
N MET A 320 1.64 -9.38 -27.07
CA MET A 320 1.75 -9.66 -25.64
C MET A 320 2.31 -11.06 -25.37
N SER A 321 1.91 -12.08 -26.13
CA SER A 321 2.45 -13.44 -25.96
C SER A 321 3.94 -13.49 -26.32
N GLU A 322 4.34 -12.83 -27.40
CA GLU A 322 5.75 -12.72 -27.82
C GLU A 322 6.58 -11.91 -26.80
N PHE A 323 6.01 -10.86 -26.21
CA PHE A 323 6.63 -10.08 -25.13
C PHE A 323 7.04 -10.98 -23.95
N PHE A 324 6.14 -11.87 -23.48
CA PHE A 324 6.45 -12.78 -22.39
C PHE A 324 7.53 -13.80 -22.78
N LYS A 325 7.46 -14.33 -23.99
CA LYS A 325 8.45 -15.29 -24.49
C LYS A 325 9.85 -14.69 -24.60
N LEU A 326 9.97 -13.50 -25.18
CA LEU A 326 11.28 -12.86 -25.38
C LEU A 326 11.87 -12.28 -24.09
N ASN A 327 11.03 -11.73 -23.21
CA ASN A 327 11.52 -11.02 -22.02
C ASN A 327 11.73 -11.95 -20.81
N TYR A 328 10.99 -13.06 -20.73
CA TYR A 328 10.96 -13.93 -19.55
C TYR A 328 11.14 -15.43 -19.88
N ASP A 329 11.20 -15.82 -21.14
CA ASP A 329 11.23 -17.21 -21.61
C ASP A 329 10.03 -18.05 -21.10
N ILE A 330 8.85 -17.42 -21.00
CA ILE A 330 7.61 -18.03 -20.53
C ILE A 330 6.55 -17.95 -21.61
N GLU A 331 5.89 -19.07 -21.87
CA GLU A 331 4.71 -19.11 -22.75
C GLU A 331 3.46 -18.71 -21.97
N VAL A 332 2.87 -17.57 -22.35
CA VAL A 332 1.63 -17.04 -21.78
C VAL A 332 0.57 -16.95 -22.85
N LYS A 333 -0.57 -17.55 -22.60
CA LYS A 333 -1.73 -17.42 -23.49
C LYS A 333 -2.48 -16.14 -23.16
N VAL A 334 -2.49 -15.19 -24.09
CA VAL A 334 -3.30 -13.97 -23.96
C VAL A 334 -4.56 -14.11 -24.79
N ILE A 335 -5.72 -13.83 -24.20
CA ILE A 335 -7.04 -13.93 -24.83
C ILE A 335 -7.73 -12.58 -24.76
N ASN A 336 -8.10 -11.99 -25.90
CA ASN A 336 -8.86 -10.74 -25.99
C ASN A 336 -10.34 -10.93 -26.38
N LYS A 337 -10.75 -12.16 -26.74
CA LYS A 337 -12.15 -12.53 -27.00
C LYS A 337 -12.57 -13.58 -25.98
N ALA A 338 -13.08 -13.11 -24.86
CA ALA A 338 -13.53 -13.99 -23.78
C ALA A 338 -14.87 -14.63 -24.11
N ILE A 339 -14.98 -15.97 -23.92
CA ILE A 339 -16.19 -16.77 -24.13
C ILE A 339 -16.49 -17.56 -22.86
N GLY A 340 -17.77 -17.83 -22.60
CA GLY A 340 -18.20 -18.60 -21.42
C GLY A 340 -17.82 -17.89 -20.11
N ASP A 341 -17.30 -18.63 -19.16
CA ASP A 341 -16.93 -18.13 -17.83
C ASP A 341 -15.92 -17.00 -17.86
N LYS A 342 -15.00 -17.01 -18.83
CA LYS A 342 -14.02 -15.94 -19.02
C LYS A 342 -14.68 -14.60 -19.32
N ARG A 343 -15.80 -14.62 -20.05
CA ARG A 343 -16.60 -13.43 -20.34
C ARG A 343 -17.27 -12.91 -19.06
N VAL A 344 -17.77 -13.79 -18.22
CA VAL A 344 -18.38 -13.41 -16.93
C VAL A 344 -17.36 -12.72 -16.04
N TRP A 345 -16.15 -13.27 -15.92
CA TRP A 345 -15.05 -12.69 -15.17
C TRP A 345 -14.61 -11.34 -15.73
N LEU A 346 -14.51 -11.22 -17.04
CA LEU A 346 -14.14 -9.96 -17.69
C LEU A 346 -15.20 -8.88 -17.44
N THR A 347 -16.48 -9.23 -17.54
CA THR A 347 -17.59 -8.32 -17.22
C THR A 347 -17.56 -7.89 -15.76
N MET A 348 -17.23 -8.80 -14.86
CA MET A 348 -17.07 -8.48 -13.44
C MET A 348 -15.90 -7.52 -13.21
N ALA A 349 -14.74 -7.75 -13.84
CA ALA A 349 -13.59 -6.86 -13.76
C ALA A 349 -13.91 -5.46 -14.31
N GLN A 350 -14.64 -5.37 -15.42
CA GLN A 350 -15.11 -4.10 -15.98
C GLN A 350 -16.03 -3.36 -15.01
N LYS A 351 -16.99 -4.07 -14.40
CA LYS A 351 -17.90 -3.49 -13.42
C LYS A 351 -17.18 -3.01 -12.17
N ASN A 352 -16.20 -3.78 -11.67
CA ASN A 352 -15.36 -3.38 -10.53
C ASN A 352 -14.52 -2.15 -10.86
N ALA A 353 -13.95 -2.08 -12.07
CA ALA A 353 -13.23 -0.90 -12.55
C ALA A 353 -14.14 0.34 -12.60
N GLN A 354 -15.37 0.21 -13.11
CA GLN A 354 -16.35 1.30 -13.15
C GLN A 354 -16.71 1.81 -11.76
N ILE A 355 -16.99 0.89 -10.82
CA ILE A 355 -17.31 1.26 -9.43
C ILE A 355 -16.14 1.99 -8.78
N ALA A 356 -14.91 1.47 -8.93
CA ALA A 356 -13.71 2.06 -8.37
C ALA A 356 -13.42 3.45 -8.97
N LEU A 357 -13.64 3.61 -10.29
CA LEU A 357 -13.46 4.89 -10.97
C LEU A 357 -14.46 5.93 -10.49
N LYS A 358 -15.75 5.58 -10.41
CA LYS A 358 -16.79 6.47 -9.88
C LYS A 358 -16.50 6.89 -8.43
N GLN A 359 -16.07 5.96 -7.58
CA GLN A 359 -15.69 6.30 -6.21
C GLN A 359 -14.52 7.29 -6.16
N LYS A 360 -13.50 7.10 -7.02
CA LYS A 360 -12.37 8.03 -7.12
C LYS A 360 -12.81 9.42 -7.58
N LEU A 361 -13.65 9.51 -8.64
CA LEU A 361 -14.16 10.78 -9.15
C LEU A 361 -14.99 11.52 -8.09
N MET A 362 -15.91 10.84 -7.42
CA MET A 362 -16.68 11.42 -6.31
C MET A 362 -15.78 11.89 -5.14
N GLN A 363 -14.73 11.16 -4.82
CA GLN A 363 -13.76 11.57 -3.79
C GLN A 363 -12.98 12.80 -4.22
N SER A 364 -12.55 12.88 -5.48
CA SER A 364 -11.85 14.03 -6.05
C SER A 364 -12.73 15.28 -6.03
N GLU A 365 -13.95 15.19 -6.51
CA GLU A 365 -14.93 16.29 -6.49
C GLU A 365 -15.24 16.75 -5.06
N SER A 366 -15.47 15.81 -4.14
CA SER A 366 -15.67 16.13 -2.73
C SER A 366 -14.46 16.85 -2.11
N GLN A 367 -13.25 16.49 -2.52
CA GLN A 367 -12.02 17.11 -2.01
C GLN A 367 -11.81 18.52 -2.58
N GLU A 368 -12.10 18.72 -3.87
CA GLU A 368 -12.09 20.05 -4.49
C GLU A 368 -13.12 20.98 -3.83
N ASN A 369 -14.35 20.51 -3.61
CA ASN A 369 -15.36 21.25 -2.88
C ASN A 369 -14.93 21.64 -1.46
N ARG A 370 -14.18 20.78 -0.76
CA ARG A 370 -13.63 21.09 0.57
C ARG A 370 -12.56 22.16 0.50
N VAL A 371 -11.68 22.12 -0.49
CA VAL A 371 -10.63 23.13 -0.70
C VAL A 371 -11.26 24.48 -1.04
N GLU A 372 -12.26 24.51 -1.94
CA GLU A 372 -12.97 25.75 -2.28
C GLU A 372 -13.72 26.34 -1.09
N ALA A 373 -14.38 25.51 -0.29
CA ALA A 373 -15.03 25.95 0.94
C ALA A 373 -14.02 26.49 1.97
N LEU A 374 -12.82 25.88 2.05
CA LEU A 374 -11.73 26.38 2.89
C LEU A 374 -11.22 27.74 2.41
N LYS A 375 -11.03 27.91 1.10
CA LYS A 375 -10.67 29.21 0.51
C LYS A 375 -11.70 30.28 0.89
N ALA A 376 -12.99 29.96 0.81
CA ALA A 376 -14.06 30.89 1.19
C ALA A 376 -14.04 31.26 2.68
N ILE A 377 -13.68 30.35 3.60
CA ILE A 377 -13.59 30.63 5.05
C ILE A 377 -12.53 31.70 5.33
N PHE A 378 -11.38 31.61 4.66
CA PHE A 378 -10.21 32.47 4.92
C PHE A 378 -9.96 33.52 3.82
N ASN A 379 -10.82 33.62 2.81
CA ASN A 379 -10.69 34.51 1.66
C ASN A 379 -9.34 34.38 0.95
N LEU A 380 -8.96 33.11 0.65
CA LEU A 380 -7.69 32.76 0.01
C LEU A 380 -7.75 32.93 -1.52
N SER A 381 -6.59 33.14 -2.13
CA SER A 381 -6.47 33.26 -3.60
C SER A 381 -6.67 31.92 -4.33
N ASP A 382 -6.96 31.98 -5.64
CA ASP A 382 -7.07 30.78 -6.48
C ASP A 382 -5.76 30.00 -6.63
N SER A 383 -4.61 30.67 -6.45
CA SER A 383 -3.29 30.04 -6.46
C SER A 383 -2.95 29.25 -5.20
N PHE A 384 -3.81 29.32 -4.19
CA PHE A 384 -3.64 28.59 -2.93
C PHE A 384 -3.61 27.09 -3.14
N SER A 385 -2.60 26.40 -2.60
CA SER A 385 -2.47 24.96 -2.76
C SER A 385 -1.90 24.23 -1.55
N ARG A 386 -1.01 24.88 -0.75
CA ARG A 386 -0.22 24.21 0.26
C ARG A 386 -0.54 24.67 1.69
N ILE A 387 -0.82 23.67 2.54
CA ILE A 387 -1.08 23.85 3.97
C ILE A 387 -0.07 23.01 4.75
N GLU A 388 0.50 23.58 5.81
CA GLU A 388 1.25 22.82 6.82
C GLU A 388 0.52 22.91 8.16
N CYS A 389 0.46 21.81 8.91
CA CYS A 389 -0.18 21.79 10.24
C CYS A 389 0.80 21.27 11.28
N PHE A 390 0.92 21.98 12.39
CA PHE A 390 1.80 21.65 13.51
C PHE A 390 0.99 21.24 14.74
N ASP A 391 1.42 20.16 15.38
CA ASP A 391 0.92 19.68 16.67
C ASP A 391 2.09 19.42 17.61
N ILE A 392 1.99 19.92 18.86
CA ILE A 392 2.95 19.65 19.92
C ILE A 392 2.36 18.60 20.85
N SER A 393 3.05 17.50 20.99
CA SER A 393 2.63 16.39 21.83
C SER A 393 3.66 16.07 22.90
N HIS A 394 3.20 16.03 24.16
CA HIS A 394 4.01 15.62 25.31
C HIS A 394 3.73 14.16 25.67
N THR A 395 4.77 13.44 26.02
CA THR A 395 4.62 12.13 26.67
C THR A 395 5.06 12.23 28.12
N MET A 396 4.23 11.73 29.01
CA MET A 396 4.62 11.65 30.43
C MET A 396 5.99 10.97 30.58
N GLY A 397 7.04 11.76 30.84
CA GLY A 397 8.40 11.31 31.12
C GLY A 397 9.34 11.05 29.93
N GLU A 398 8.98 11.34 28.67
CA GLU A 398 9.79 10.93 27.50
C GLU A 398 10.19 12.04 26.51
N GLY A 399 10.02 13.30 26.85
CA GLY A 399 10.39 14.43 25.97
C GLY A 399 9.25 14.88 25.06
N THR A 400 9.40 16.09 24.54
CA THR A 400 8.45 16.78 23.66
C THR A 400 8.72 16.42 22.22
N VAL A 401 7.67 16.14 21.44
CA VAL A 401 7.76 15.89 20.01
C VAL A 401 6.77 16.80 19.28
N ALA A 402 7.26 17.51 18.29
CA ALA A 402 6.42 18.26 17.36
C ALA A 402 6.23 17.47 16.05
N SER A 403 5.05 17.52 15.50
CA SER A 403 4.73 16.99 14.20
C SER A 403 4.38 18.10 13.22
N CYS A 404 4.80 17.94 11.97
CA CYS A 404 4.40 18.76 10.84
C CYS A 404 3.82 17.84 9.76
N VAL A 405 2.55 18.04 9.41
CA VAL A 405 1.92 17.38 8.28
C VAL A 405 1.70 18.37 7.15
N VAL A 406 1.71 17.88 5.93
CA VAL A 406 1.62 18.68 4.71
C VAL A 406 0.42 18.22 3.90
N PHE A 407 -0.43 19.18 3.54
CA PHE A 407 -1.48 19.03 2.55
C PHE A 407 -1.14 19.92 1.36
N ASP A 408 -1.09 19.35 0.16
CA ASP A 408 -0.73 20.08 -1.05
C ASP A 408 -1.45 19.47 -2.25
N LYS A 409 -1.90 20.32 -3.20
CA LYS A 409 -2.61 19.91 -4.41
C LYS A 409 -3.78 18.97 -4.13
N GLY A 410 -4.59 19.33 -3.16
CA GLY A 410 -5.79 18.59 -2.78
C GLY A 410 -5.57 17.31 -1.98
N ASN A 411 -4.34 16.96 -1.56
CA ASN A 411 -4.06 15.70 -0.87
C ASN A 411 -3.01 15.84 0.24
N LEU A 412 -3.09 14.93 1.22
CA LEU A 412 -2.07 14.77 2.27
C LEU A 412 -0.78 14.18 1.68
N GLN A 413 0.35 14.87 1.87
CA GLN A 413 1.67 14.50 1.32
C GLN A 413 2.53 13.78 2.36
N ASN A 414 2.25 12.51 2.63
CA ASN A 414 2.91 11.72 3.68
C ASN A 414 4.45 11.68 3.59
N LYS A 415 5.02 11.84 2.38
CA LYS A 415 6.48 11.86 2.16
C LYS A 415 7.12 13.15 2.70
N GLU A 416 6.34 14.21 2.83
CA GLU A 416 6.78 15.53 3.29
C GLU A 416 6.54 15.75 4.78
N TYR A 417 5.89 14.82 5.47
CA TYR A 417 5.71 14.90 6.92
C TYR A 417 7.04 14.90 7.65
N ARG A 418 7.13 15.68 8.71
CA ARG A 418 8.32 15.79 9.54
C ARG A 418 7.98 15.65 11.01
N ARG A 419 8.89 15.02 11.76
CA ARG A 419 8.88 14.99 13.23
C ARG A 419 10.11 15.69 13.74
N PHE A 420 9.92 16.47 14.78
CA PHE A 420 11.00 17.19 15.45
C PHE A 420 11.06 16.70 16.89
N ASN A 421 12.19 16.12 17.28
CA ASN A 421 12.47 15.90 18.68
C ASN A 421 12.90 17.25 19.25
N ILE A 422 12.23 17.67 20.32
CA ILE A 422 12.52 18.90 21.04
C ILE A 422 13.29 18.50 22.28
N GLU A 423 14.50 19.01 22.39
CA GLU A 423 15.43 18.78 23.51
C GLU A 423 15.75 20.16 24.11
N ASP A 424 16.25 20.20 25.33
CA ASP A 424 16.68 21.44 26.02
C ASP A 424 15.59 22.49 26.31
N ILE A 425 14.32 22.06 26.43
CA ILE A 425 13.24 22.92 26.91
C ILE A 425 12.68 22.40 28.25
N THR A 426 12.08 23.29 29.04
CA THR A 426 11.35 22.90 30.23
C THR A 426 10.20 21.94 29.87
N PRO A 427 10.07 20.77 30.51
CA PRO A 427 8.98 19.86 30.23
C PRO A 427 7.62 20.53 30.40
N GLY A 428 6.78 20.49 29.33
CA GLY A 428 5.45 21.11 29.32
C GLY A 428 5.42 22.56 28.78
N ASP A 429 6.54 23.09 28.34
CA ASP A 429 6.58 24.40 27.68
C ASP A 429 6.27 24.30 26.19
N ASP A 430 4.97 24.33 25.87
CA ASP A 430 4.46 24.27 24.49
C ASP A 430 4.90 25.48 23.66
N TYR A 431 5.13 26.61 24.29
CA TYR A 431 5.52 27.85 23.60
C TYR A 431 6.96 27.77 23.10
N ALA A 432 7.89 27.36 23.97
CA ALA A 432 9.28 27.16 23.57
C ALA A 432 9.39 26.04 22.49
N ALA A 433 8.62 24.96 22.63
CA ALA A 433 8.56 23.90 21.65
C ALA A 433 8.07 24.38 20.28
N MET A 434 7.00 25.17 20.25
CA MET A 434 6.46 25.75 19.01
C MET A 434 7.47 26.69 18.35
N ARG A 435 8.13 27.55 19.12
CA ARG A 435 9.19 28.44 18.61
C ARG A 435 10.32 27.64 17.96
N GLU A 436 10.84 26.64 18.65
CA GLU A 436 11.95 25.81 18.13
C GLU A 436 11.57 25.09 16.84
N VAL A 437 10.42 24.43 16.79
CA VAL A 437 10.03 23.67 15.59
C VAL A 437 9.83 24.57 14.38
N LEU A 438 9.17 25.71 14.55
CA LEU A 438 8.94 26.66 13.46
C LEU A 438 10.25 27.27 12.97
N MET A 439 11.16 27.69 13.86
CA MET A 439 12.49 28.14 13.49
C MET A 439 13.26 27.07 12.69
N ARG A 440 13.29 25.83 13.15
CA ARG A 440 13.97 24.72 12.46
C ARG A 440 13.36 24.43 11.08
N ARG A 441 12.04 24.55 10.95
CA ARG A 441 11.33 24.30 9.69
C ARG A 441 11.52 25.43 8.69
N TYR A 442 11.29 26.68 9.12
CA TYR A 442 11.18 27.82 8.21
C TYR A 442 12.48 28.57 7.97
N LYS A 443 13.51 28.41 8.79
CA LYS A 443 14.83 29.01 8.54
C LYS A 443 15.39 28.65 7.16
N LYS A 444 15.24 27.39 6.73
CA LYS A 444 15.66 26.94 5.40
C LYS A 444 14.80 27.53 4.28
N ILE A 445 13.51 27.68 4.52
CA ILE A 445 12.58 28.27 3.55
C ILE A 445 12.87 29.78 3.39
N ALA A 446 13.19 30.48 4.47
CA ALA A 446 13.61 31.89 4.42
C ALA A 446 14.92 32.09 3.61
N THR A 447 15.80 31.09 3.56
CA THR A 447 17.02 31.10 2.71
C THR A 447 16.79 30.60 1.29
N GLY A 448 15.55 30.32 0.89
CA GLY A 448 15.19 29.86 -0.45
C GLY A 448 15.26 28.32 -0.65
N GLU A 449 15.48 27.56 0.42
CA GLU A 449 15.50 26.11 0.37
C GLU A 449 14.15 25.50 0.80
N GLY A 450 13.43 24.90 -0.15
CA GLY A 450 12.16 24.22 0.13
C GLY A 450 10.93 24.92 -0.43
N VAL A 451 9.75 24.34 -0.19
CA VAL A 451 8.47 24.87 -0.66
C VAL A 451 7.80 25.63 0.49
N LYS A 452 7.51 26.92 0.24
CA LYS A 452 6.80 27.77 1.18
C LYS A 452 5.31 27.38 1.19
N PRO A 453 4.67 27.22 2.37
CA PRO A 453 3.23 27.02 2.44
C PRO A 453 2.49 28.37 2.28
N ASP A 454 1.24 28.28 1.83
CA ASP A 454 0.33 29.42 1.77
C ASP A 454 -0.38 29.63 3.11
N LEU A 455 -0.57 28.55 3.89
CA LEU A 455 -1.31 28.54 5.15
C LEU A 455 -0.64 27.61 6.16
N ILE A 456 -0.52 28.06 7.40
CA ILE A 456 -0.06 27.24 8.51
C ILE A 456 -1.18 27.12 9.54
N PHE A 457 -1.53 25.88 9.88
CA PHE A 457 -2.38 25.55 11.02
C PHE A 457 -1.53 25.23 12.25
N ILE A 458 -1.90 25.81 13.38
CA ILE A 458 -1.33 25.51 14.70
C ILE A 458 -2.40 24.82 15.53
N ASP A 459 -2.22 23.54 15.88
CA ASP A 459 -3.12 22.83 16.81
C ASP A 459 -2.87 23.34 18.22
N GLY A 460 -3.45 24.51 18.51
CA GLY A 460 -3.24 25.23 19.76
C GLY A 460 -4.05 26.50 19.86
N GLY A 461 -4.03 27.10 21.06
CA GLY A 461 -4.73 28.33 21.36
C GLY A 461 -3.98 29.59 20.92
N LYS A 462 -4.55 30.76 21.25
CA LYS A 462 -3.98 32.08 20.94
C LYS A 462 -2.50 32.25 21.31
N GLY A 463 -2.06 31.67 22.44
CA GLY A 463 -0.67 31.81 22.88
C GLY A 463 0.32 31.14 21.92
N GLN A 464 0.03 29.90 21.48
CA GLN A 464 0.87 29.20 20.50
C GLN A 464 0.82 29.85 19.12
N LEU A 465 -0.33 30.41 18.73
CA LEU A 465 -0.47 31.20 17.51
C LEU A 465 0.40 32.45 17.55
N ASN A 466 0.43 33.19 18.67
CA ASN A 466 1.26 34.40 18.80
C ASN A 466 2.75 34.06 18.64
N ILE A 467 3.22 32.97 19.23
CA ILE A 467 4.62 32.50 19.04
C ILE A 467 4.88 32.19 17.56
N ALA A 468 3.93 31.56 16.88
CA ALA A 468 4.07 31.29 15.45
C ALA A 468 4.17 32.58 14.63
N ILE A 469 3.36 33.59 14.94
CA ILE A 469 3.39 34.89 14.29
C ILE A 469 4.76 35.54 14.49
N GLU A 470 5.26 35.60 15.73
CA GLU A 470 6.58 36.16 16.04
C GLU A 470 7.70 35.50 15.22
N VAL A 471 7.72 34.16 15.17
CA VAL A 471 8.75 33.41 14.44
C VAL A 471 8.68 33.68 12.93
N ILE A 472 7.49 33.69 12.35
CA ILE A 472 7.30 33.88 10.90
C ILE A 472 7.66 35.31 10.51
N GLN A 473 7.35 36.32 11.36
CA GLN A 473 7.77 37.72 11.18
C GLN A 473 9.30 37.88 11.31
N GLU A 474 9.92 37.24 12.32
CA GLU A 474 11.38 37.24 12.52
C GLU A 474 12.13 36.67 11.29
N LEU A 475 11.54 35.71 10.61
CA LEU A 475 12.10 35.07 9.39
C LEU A 475 11.76 35.81 8.09
N GLY A 476 10.99 36.91 8.15
CA GLY A 476 10.61 37.70 6.97
C GLY A 476 9.59 36.98 6.05
N LEU A 477 8.79 36.06 6.58
CA LEU A 477 7.80 35.25 5.84
C LEU A 477 6.36 35.73 6.12
N SER A 478 6.13 37.02 6.34
CA SER A 478 4.84 37.60 6.76
C SER A 478 3.69 37.44 5.74
N ASP A 479 3.97 36.93 4.57
CA ASP A 479 2.96 36.59 3.54
C ASP A 479 2.31 35.22 3.73
N ILE A 480 2.74 34.42 4.72
CA ILE A 480 2.13 33.16 5.09
C ILE A 480 0.97 33.42 6.07
N MET A 481 -0.22 32.93 5.74
CA MET A 481 -1.35 33.03 6.66
C MET A 481 -1.19 32.05 7.83
N LEU A 482 -1.49 32.50 9.05
CA LEU A 482 -1.42 31.71 10.27
C LEU A 482 -2.80 31.58 10.91
N VAL A 483 -3.18 30.36 11.26
CA VAL A 483 -4.45 30.06 11.92
C VAL A 483 -4.23 29.12 13.10
N GLY A 484 -4.63 29.55 14.29
CA GLY A 484 -4.66 28.72 15.49
C GLY A 484 -6.00 27.96 15.57
N ILE A 485 -5.92 26.68 15.85
CA ILE A 485 -7.08 25.79 16.02
C ILE A 485 -7.17 25.41 17.49
N ALA A 486 -8.00 26.09 18.26
CA ALA A 486 -8.21 25.75 19.66
C ALA A 486 -9.42 24.83 19.86
N LYS A 487 -9.33 23.97 20.87
CA LYS A 487 -10.45 23.14 21.29
C LYS A 487 -11.54 24.02 21.90
N GLY A 488 -12.76 23.92 21.39
CA GLY A 488 -13.91 24.64 21.89
C GLY A 488 -14.35 24.22 23.29
N GLU A 489 -15.37 24.89 23.83
CA GLU A 489 -15.94 24.60 25.15
C GLU A 489 -16.32 23.12 25.30
N GLY A 490 -15.89 22.50 26.40
CA GLY A 490 -16.15 21.11 26.71
C GLY A 490 -15.29 20.11 25.94
N ARG A 491 -14.29 20.54 25.15
CA ARG A 491 -13.38 19.69 24.35
C ARG A 491 -14.08 18.72 23.39
N LYS A 492 -15.30 19.07 22.95
CA LYS A 492 -16.09 18.24 22.02
C LYS A 492 -15.61 18.48 20.57
N PRO A 493 -15.40 17.45 19.75
CA PRO A 493 -15.10 17.61 18.33
C PRO A 493 -16.23 18.39 17.61
N GLY A 494 -15.85 19.26 16.69
CA GLY A 494 -16.80 20.09 15.93
C GLY A 494 -17.19 21.42 16.61
N LEU A 495 -16.52 21.79 17.70
CA LEU A 495 -16.66 23.09 18.39
C LEU A 495 -15.33 23.86 18.43
N GLU A 496 -14.41 23.52 17.53
CA GLU A 496 -13.12 24.19 17.45
C GLU A 496 -13.29 25.66 17.09
N GLN A 497 -12.47 26.49 17.72
CA GLN A 497 -12.39 27.93 17.49
C GLN A 497 -11.15 28.25 16.66
N LEU A 498 -11.34 29.01 15.59
CA LEU A 498 -10.26 29.40 14.69
C LEU A 498 -9.82 30.83 15.00
N PHE A 499 -8.55 30.99 15.36
CA PHE A 499 -7.94 32.29 15.66
C PHE A 499 -7.05 32.74 14.50
N LEU A 500 -7.22 33.97 14.04
CA LEU A 500 -6.41 34.59 13.01
C LEU A 500 -5.54 35.70 13.60
N GLU A 501 -4.42 35.93 12.94
CA GLU A 501 -3.59 37.11 13.23
C GLU A 501 -4.40 38.42 13.15
N GLY A 502 -4.24 39.28 14.13
CA GLY A 502 -4.89 40.61 14.18
C GLY A 502 -6.39 40.58 14.53
N LYS A 503 -7.01 39.38 14.76
CA LYS A 503 -8.40 39.29 15.21
C LYS A 503 -8.48 38.87 16.68
N THR A 504 -9.27 39.64 17.45
CA THR A 504 -9.51 39.36 18.87
C THR A 504 -10.49 38.19 19.06
N ASP A 505 -11.49 38.08 18.19
CA ASP A 505 -12.54 37.08 18.28
C ASP A 505 -12.27 35.91 17.35
N PRO A 506 -12.59 34.67 17.77
CA PRO A 506 -12.45 33.48 16.94
C PRO A 506 -13.48 33.49 15.79
N ILE A 507 -13.05 32.99 14.66
CA ILE A 507 -14.00 32.65 13.58
C ILE A 507 -14.75 31.37 14.00
N ILE A 508 -16.06 31.47 14.07
CA ILE A 508 -16.94 30.32 14.32
C ILE A 508 -17.48 29.84 12.99
N VAL A 509 -17.08 28.64 12.59
CA VAL A 509 -17.54 28.00 11.36
C VAL A 509 -18.64 26.99 11.70
N LYS A 510 -19.70 26.94 10.89
CA LYS A 510 -20.77 25.96 11.07
C LYS A 510 -20.25 24.54 10.95
N LYS A 511 -20.78 23.61 11.74
CA LYS A 511 -20.34 22.21 11.79
C LYS A 511 -20.53 21.45 10.47
N ASP A 512 -21.49 21.83 9.66
CA ASP A 512 -21.83 21.25 8.38
C ASP A 512 -20.99 21.82 7.21
N ASN A 513 -20.10 22.78 7.48
CA ASN A 513 -19.23 23.36 6.46
C ASN A 513 -18.14 22.36 6.05
N VAL A 514 -18.13 22.01 4.76
CA VAL A 514 -17.19 21.02 4.22
C VAL A 514 -15.72 21.47 4.27
N GLY A 515 -15.45 22.79 4.22
CA GLY A 515 -14.11 23.36 4.43
C GLY A 515 -13.63 23.19 5.87
N PHE A 516 -14.54 23.27 6.83
CA PHE A 516 -14.23 22.99 8.24
C PHE A 516 -13.87 21.52 8.47
N HIS A 517 -14.53 20.59 7.76
CA HIS A 517 -14.15 19.19 7.79
C HIS A 517 -12.73 18.94 7.25
N LEU A 518 -12.27 19.75 6.28
CA LEU A 518 -10.88 19.66 5.80
C LEU A 518 -9.89 20.14 6.88
N ILE A 519 -10.21 21.21 7.60
CA ILE A 519 -9.39 21.68 8.74
C ILE A 519 -9.25 20.58 9.79
N GLN A 520 -10.37 19.96 10.16
CA GLN A 520 -10.38 18.85 11.12
C GLN A 520 -9.56 17.66 10.62
N GLN A 521 -9.71 17.30 9.35
CA GLN A 521 -8.95 16.19 8.73
C GLN A 521 -7.44 16.44 8.83
N ILE A 522 -6.97 17.64 8.49
CA ILE A 522 -5.54 17.98 8.51
C ILE A 522 -5.00 17.99 9.95
N ARG A 523 -5.76 18.56 10.90
CA ARG A 523 -5.41 18.60 12.32
C ARG A 523 -5.35 17.19 12.92
N ASP A 524 -6.37 16.37 12.68
CA ASP A 524 -6.44 15.01 13.22
C ASP A 524 -5.30 14.14 12.66
N GLU A 525 -4.89 14.40 11.42
CA GLU A 525 -3.73 13.74 10.82
C GLU A 525 -2.42 14.19 11.50
N ALA A 526 -2.24 15.46 11.85
CA ALA A 526 -1.10 15.95 12.60
C ALA A 526 -1.02 15.26 13.97
N HIS A 527 -2.12 15.21 14.68
CA HIS A 527 -2.25 14.52 15.96
C HIS A 527 -1.97 13.01 15.85
N ARG A 528 -2.57 12.32 14.85
CA ARG A 528 -2.32 10.90 14.56
C ARG A 528 -0.83 10.63 14.27
N PHE A 529 -0.20 11.50 13.50
CA PHE A 529 1.20 11.37 13.13
C PHE A 529 2.11 11.56 14.35
N ALA A 530 1.83 12.50 15.24
CA ALA A 530 2.53 12.68 16.50
C ALA A 530 2.45 11.42 17.39
N ILE A 531 1.22 10.90 17.65
CA ILE A 531 1.01 9.71 18.49
C ILE A 531 1.72 8.47 17.93
N SER A 532 1.70 8.29 16.61
CA SER A 532 2.35 7.11 15.98
C SER A 532 3.87 7.09 16.21
N GLY A 533 4.50 8.26 16.30
CA GLY A 533 5.93 8.41 16.65
C GLY A 533 6.25 7.97 18.07
N HIS A 534 5.40 8.32 19.01
CA HIS A 534 5.55 7.90 20.40
C HIS A 534 5.45 6.38 20.58
N ARG A 535 4.49 5.74 19.88
CA ARG A 535 4.36 4.26 19.90
C ARG A 535 5.60 3.57 19.35
N ALA A 536 6.19 4.09 18.27
CA ALA A 536 7.42 3.56 17.68
C ALA A 536 8.64 3.75 18.61
N LYS A 537 8.79 4.92 19.26
CA LYS A 537 9.81 5.16 20.28
C LYS A 537 9.68 4.23 21.49
N ARG A 538 8.45 4.06 22.01
CA ARG A 538 8.18 3.11 23.12
C ARG A 538 8.47 1.68 22.74
N ALA A 539 8.13 1.25 21.53
CA ALA A 539 8.47 -0.08 21.04
C ALA A 539 9.99 -0.26 20.95
N LYS A 540 10.72 0.75 20.50
CA LYS A 540 12.19 0.73 20.42
C LYS A 540 12.83 0.73 21.82
N LYS A 541 12.37 1.56 22.77
CA LYS A 541 12.83 1.55 24.17
C LYS A 541 12.49 0.25 24.93
N ARG A 542 11.35 -0.39 24.61
CA ARG A 542 11.02 -1.72 25.17
C ARG A 542 11.94 -2.82 24.65
N ILE A 543 12.55 -2.63 23.49
CA ILE A 543 13.52 -3.55 22.89
C ILE A 543 14.93 -3.28 23.44
N THR A 544 15.28 -2.02 23.77
CA THR A 544 16.49 -1.65 24.52
C THR A 544 16.27 -1.97 25.98
N SER A 545 16.92 -3.00 26.45
CA SER A 545 16.83 -3.46 27.83
C SER A 545 17.74 -2.61 28.72
N SER A 546 17.35 -2.38 29.97
CA SER A 546 18.20 -1.78 30.99
C SER A 546 19.54 -2.54 31.20
N LEU A 547 19.68 -3.73 30.60
CA LEU A 547 20.93 -4.48 30.54
C LEU A 547 21.92 -3.93 29.48
N GLU A 548 21.50 -3.03 28.59
CA GLU A 548 22.39 -2.36 27.61
C GLU A 548 23.25 -1.29 28.26
N ASP A 549 22.76 -0.72 29.36
CA ASP A 549 23.43 0.34 30.10
C ASP A 549 24.54 -0.20 31.04
N ILE A 550 24.68 -1.55 31.13
CA ILE A 550 25.69 -2.19 31.98
C ILE A 550 26.96 -2.46 31.17
N GLU A 551 28.04 -1.82 31.55
CA GLU A 551 29.33 -1.98 30.89
C GLU A 551 29.78 -3.45 30.93
N GLY A 552 30.17 -4.01 29.78
CA GLY A 552 30.57 -5.42 29.63
C GLY A 552 29.44 -6.40 29.28
N ILE A 553 28.16 -5.98 29.25
CA ILE A 553 27.04 -6.80 28.79
C ILE A 553 26.68 -6.48 27.31
N GLY A 554 27.38 -7.12 26.39
CA GLY A 554 27.06 -7.03 24.97
C GLY A 554 25.80 -7.84 24.59
N ALA A 555 25.37 -7.74 23.29
CA ALA A 555 24.14 -8.34 22.78
C ALA A 555 24.02 -9.86 23.02
N GLN A 556 25.14 -10.61 22.99
CA GLN A 556 25.15 -12.06 23.21
C GLN A 556 24.92 -12.40 24.69
N LYS A 557 25.64 -11.74 25.62
CA LYS A 557 25.49 -11.94 27.06
C LYS A 557 24.06 -11.58 27.51
N ARG A 558 23.51 -10.49 27.02
CA ARG A 558 22.12 -10.08 27.24
C ARG A 558 21.13 -11.15 26.77
N LYS A 559 21.33 -11.69 25.56
CA LYS A 559 20.48 -12.77 25.05
C LYS A 559 20.52 -14.00 25.93
N ASN A 560 21.71 -14.40 26.39
CA ASN A 560 21.89 -15.56 27.26
C ASN A 560 21.17 -15.33 28.60
N LEU A 561 21.34 -14.15 29.23
CA LEU A 561 20.64 -13.79 30.47
C LEU A 561 19.12 -13.83 30.33
N LEU A 562 18.58 -13.20 29.26
CA LEU A 562 17.13 -13.17 29.03
C LEU A 562 16.54 -14.54 28.71
N VAL A 563 17.30 -15.41 28.06
CA VAL A 563 16.88 -16.79 27.76
C VAL A 563 16.89 -17.63 29.03
N TYR A 564 17.95 -17.52 29.86
CA TYR A 564 18.11 -18.30 31.10
C TYR A 564 17.05 -17.92 32.14
N PHE A 565 16.87 -16.64 32.42
CA PHE A 565 15.94 -16.15 33.46
C PHE A 565 14.50 -15.93 32.94
N GLY A 566 14.27 -15.94 31.62
CA GLY A 566 12.95 -15.74 31.02
C GLY A 566 12.39 -14.32 31.10
N GLY A 567 13.17 -13.32 31.56
CA GLY A 567 12.78 -11.92 31.62
C GLY A 567 13.58 -11.06 32.57
N ILE A 568 13.56 -9.72 32.37
CA ILE A 568 14.33 -8.73 33.14
C ILE A 568 14.01 -8.75 34.64
N GLU A 569 12.75 -8.88 35.02
CA GLU A 569 12.34 -8.89 36.42
C GLU A 569 12.97 -10.05 37.23
N ARG A 570 13.15 -11.20 36.60
CA ARG A 570 13.83 -12.34 37.23
C ARG A 570 15.34 -12.11 37.33
N ILE A 571 15.94 -11.44 36.35
CA ILE A 571 17.37 -11.08 36.41
C ILE A 571 17.62 -10.10 37.55
N LYS A 572 16.75 -9.12 37.78
CA LYS A 572 16.87 -8.16 38.89
C LYS A 572 16.81 -8.81 40.28
N ASN A 573 16.05 -9.89 40.38
CA ASN A 573 15.85 -10.61 41.64
C ASN A 573 16.77 -11.84 41.80
N ALA A 574 17.63 -12.11 40.80
CA ALA A 574 18.57 -13.23 40.82
C ALA A 574 19.79 -12.94 41.69
N SER A 575 20.30 -13.96 42.34
CA SER A 575 21.57 -13.86 43.09
C SER A 575 22.77 -13.78 42.15
N ILE A 576 23.90 -13.29 42.62
CA ILE A 576 25.14 -13.22 41.83
C ILE A 576 25.56 -14.63 41.37
N GLU A 577 25.38 -15.63 42.24
CA GLU A 577 25.68 -17.03 41.95
C GLU A 577 24.83 -17.59 40.80
N GLU A 578 23.53 -17.22 40.72
CA GLU A 578 22.66 -17.61 39.63
C GLU A 578 23.01 -16.90 38.32
N ILE A 579 23.46 -15.65 38.39
CA ILE A 579 23.86 -14.87 37.20
C ILE A 579 25.14 -15.42 36.57
N ILE A 580 26.10 -15.84 37.38
CA ILE A 580 27.37 -16.44 36.93
C ILE A 580 27.15 -17.81 36.27
N MET A 581 26.06 -18.53 36.57
CA MET A 581 25.72 -19.80 35.91
C MET A 581 25.31 -19.64 34.45
N VAL A 582 25.10 -18.42 33.97
CA VAL A 582 24.73 -18.17 32.59
C VAL A 582 25.96 -18.19 31.69
N ASP A 583 25.91 -18.97 30.63
CA ASP A 583 27.02 -19.16 29.70
C ASP A 583 27.52 -17.82 29.13
N GLY A 584 28.80 -17.55 29.29
CA GLY A 584 29.47 -16.31 28.85
C GLY A 584 29.40 -15.13 29.83
N ILE A 585 28.91 -15.31 31.06
CA ILE A 585 28.99 -14.34 32.17
C ILE A 585 30.10 -14.78 33.12
N ASN A 586 31.08 -13.90 33.34
CA ASN A 586 32.21 -14.12 34.24
C ASN A 586 32.10 -13.16 35.44
#